data_3164c015e1671794962ec33116931ee7
#
_entry.id   3164c015e1671794962ec33116931ee7
#
_cell.length_a   1.000
_cell.length_b   1.000
_cell.length_c   1.000
_cell.angle_alpha   90.00
_cell.angle_beta   90.00
_cell.angle_gamma   90.00
#
_symmetry.space_group_name_H-M   'P 1'
#
loop_
_entity.id
_entity.type
_entity.pdbx_description
1 polymer ?
#
loop_
_entity_poly.entity_id
_entity_poly.type
_entity_poly.pdbx_seq_one_letter_code
_entity_poly.pdbx_strand_id
1 'polypeptide(L)'
;MKVDIVAPGIKERQPVTEPLQFGVKAVDSMIPVGRGQRELVIGDRKTGKTAVCIDAIINQKKYWGTPDAVVCVYVAVGQKDSTVANVVDTLKKNGAMEYTIVVDAGAGTSAPMQYIAPYSGCAMGEWFMWQGKDGKTPKHVLCVYDDLSKQAVAYRELSLLLRRPPGREAYPGDVFYLHSRLLERSTKLSKENGGGSLTALPIIETQEGDVSAYIPTNVISITDGQIYLQPELFAAGIRPAINVGISVSRVGGNAQIKAMKEVAGSLRLDLAAFRELEAFAQLGTELDVSSQRQLDRGARMVQLLKQGQYTPFDVFDQCISIFAASKGLMDDVPVDQVNNFEKDLLENFRGPNKPLRDQLVEKKSFKGLEPTFIEAIKSFKQSWRAPTTK
;
A
#
# COMPACT_ATOMS: atom_id res chain seq x y z
N MET A 1 17.87 3.23 23.61
CA MET A 1 18.30 2.56 22.36
C MET A 1 19.15 3.54 21.57
N LYS A 2 20.18 3.10 20.82
CA LYS A 2 20.94 4.00 19.94
C LYS A 2 20.07 4.34 18.72
N VAL A 3 20.18 5.58 18.23
CA VAL A 3 19.37 6.07 17.08
C VAL A 3 19.90 5.53 15.74
N ASP A 4 21.23 5.48 15.60
CA ASP A 4 21.88 4.90 14.41
C ASP A 4 22.60 3.62 14.82
N ILE A 5 22.15 2.50 14.27
CA ILE A 5 22.67 1.15 14.53
C ILE A 5 22.85 0.40 13.21
N VAL A 6 23.70 -0.61 13.25
CA VAL A 6 23.84 -1.55 12.15
C VAL A 6 22.56 -2.40 12.03
N ALA A 7 22.11 -2.58 10.81
CA ALA A 7 20.93 -3.41 10.52
C ALA A 7 21.14 -4.87 10.98
N PRO A 8 20.05 -5.60 11.33
CA PRO A 8 20.14 -7.01 11.68
C PRO A 8 20.84 -7.83 10.58
N GLY A 9 21.70 -8.75 10.97
CA GLY A 9 22.44 -9.62 10.05
C GLY A 9 21.59 -10.73 9.44
N ILE A 10 22.16 -11.48 8.48
CA ILE A 10 21.45 -12.55 7.76
C ILE A 10 20.91 -13.62 8.72
N LYS A 11 21.65 -13.99 9.75
CA LYS A 11 21.22 -14.99 10.76
C LYS A 11 20.05 -14.54 11.61
N GLU A 12 19.84 -13.24 11.72
CA GLU A 12 18.78 -12.63 12.54
C GLU A 12 17.47 -12.47 11.74
N ARG A 13 17.48 -12.68 10.43
CA ARG A 13 16.34 -12.48 9.51
C ARG A 13 15.69 -13.80 9.11
N GLN A 14 14.43 -13.70 8.70
CA GLN A 14 13.72 -14.76 7.99
C GLN A 14 12.97 -14.18 6.79
N PRO A 15 12.56 -15.04 5.82
CA PRO A 15 11.77 -14.60 4.67
C PRO A 15 10.47 -13.93 5.06
N VAL A 16 10.04 -12.96 4.25
CA VAL A 16 8.77 -12.25 4.39
C VAL A 16 7.67 -13.10 3.78
N THR A 17 6.75 -13.60 4.61
CA THR A 17 5.64 -14.49 4.22
C THR A 17 4.29 -14.06 4.79
N GLU A 18 4.26 -13.07 5.67
CA GLU A 18 3.05 -12.59 6.30
C GLU A 18 2.62 -11.27 5.66
N PRO A 19 1.34 -11.13 5.24
CA PRO A 19 0.86 -9.89 4.62
C PRO A 19 0.78 -8.74 5.62
N LEU A 20 1.12 -7.54 5.18
CA LEU A 20 0.70 -6.27 5.77
C LEU A 20 -0.45 -5.74 4.93
N GLN A 21 -1.67 -5.84 5.43
CA GLN A 21 -2.86 -5.41 4.69
C GLN A 21 -2.98 -3.89 4.69
N PHE A 22 -3.05 -3.29 3.51
CA PHE A 22 -3.28 -1.85 3.34
C PHE A 22 -4.77 -1.50 3.43
N GLY A 23 -5.64 -2.44 3.09
CA GLY A 23 -7.05 -2.15 2.90
C GLY A 23 -7.36 -1.44 1.59
N VAL A 24 -6.38 -1.29 0.71
CA VAL A 24 -6.49 -0.70 -0.62
C VAL A 24 -6.49 -1.82 -1.65
N LYS A 25 -7.61 -1.99 -2.36
CA LYS A 25 -7.83 -3.11 -3.29
C LYS A 25 -6.70 -3.25 -4.31
N ALA A 26 -6.27 -2.14 -4.92
CA ALA A 26 -5.20 -2.15 -5.93
C ALA A 26 -3.84 -2.59 -5.35
N VAL A 27 -3.54 -2.24 -4.09
CA VAL A 27 -2.29 -2.63 -3.43
C VAL A 27 -2.35 -4.10 -3.01
N ASP A 28 -3.33 -4.46 -2.17
CA ASP A 28 -3.42 -5.80 -1.57
C ASP A 28 -3.56 -6.91 -2.62
N SER A 29 -4.18 -6.61 -3.78
CA SER A 29 -4.36 -7.58 -4.86
C SER A 29 -3.17 -7.69 -5.80
N MET A 30 -2.55 -6.57 -6.19
CA MET A 30 -1.56 -6.56 -7.28
C MET A 30 -0.13 -6.21 -6.86
N ILE A 31 0.03 -5.51 -5.74
CA ILE A 31 1.33 -5.05 -5.24
C ILE A 31 1.40 -5.37 -3.74
N PRO A 32 1.23 -6.64 -3.35
CA PRO A 32 1.12 -7.00 -1.95
C PRO A 32 2.40 -6.71 -1.19
N VAL A 33 2.24 -6.15 0.00
CA VAL A 33 3.34 -5.80 0.90
C VAL A 33 3.34 -6.75 2.09
N GLY A 34 4.51 -7.28 2.41
CA GLY A 34 4.68 -8.18 3.54
C GLY A 34 5.28 -7.50 4.77
N ARG A 35 5.05 -8.09 5.93
CA ARG A 35 5.60 -7.63 7.21
C ARG A 35 7.11 -7.81 7.25
N GLY A 36 7.84 -6.69 7.26
CA GLY A 36 9.29 -6.65 7.18
C GLY A 36 9.83 -6.25 5.80
N GLN A 37 8.95 -5.96 4.84
CA GLN A 37 9.30 -5.49 3.50
C GLN A 37 9.56 -3.98 3.50
N ARG A 38 10.36 -3.53 2.53
CA ARG A 38 10.57 -2.11 2.19
C ARG A 38 9.88 -1.82 0.87
N GLU A 39 8.74 -1.16 0.91
CA GLU A 39 8.00 -0.83 -0.31
C GLU A 39 7.98 0.68 -0.51
N LEU A 40 8.55 1.14 -1.62
CA LEU A 40 8.62 2.55 -1.95
C LEU A 40 7.25 3.06 -2.43
N VAL A 41 6.83 4.22 -1.94
CA VAL A 41 5.68 4.95 -2.47
C VAL A 41 6.20 6.18 -3.20
N ILE A 42 6.05 6.21 -4.52
CA ILE A 42 6.70 7.20 -5.38
C ILE A 42 5.70 7.87 -6.34
N GLY A 43 5.89 9.12 -6.63
CA GLY A 43 5.07 9.90 -7.57
C GLY A 43 5.16 11.40 -7.33
N ASP A 44 4.54 12.17 -8.19
CA ASP A 44 4.54 13.63 -8.13
C ASP A 44 3.75 14.16 -6.93
N ARG A 45 3.88 15.46 -6.68
CA ARG A 45 3.09 16.16 -5.67
C ARG A 45 1.60 15.96 -5.87
N LYS A 46 0.85 15.79 -4.75
CA LYS A 46 -0.61 15.69 -4.73
C LYS A 46 -1.20 14.49 -5.49
N THR A 47 -0.43 13.45 -5.78
CA THR A 47 -0.91 12.20 -6.41
C THR A 47 -1.55 11.23 -5.41
N GLY A 48 -1.50 11.53 -4.11
CA GLY A 48 -2.10 10.68 -3.07
C GLY A 48 -1.14 9.75 -2.33
N LYS A 49 0.19 9.94 -2.43
CA LYS A 49 1.21 9.11 -1.75
C LYS A 49 0.94 8.96 -0.25
N THR A 50 0.85 10.09 0.45
CA THR A 50 0.55 10.12 1.89
C THR A 50 -0.79 9.46 2.20
N ALA A 51 -1.82 9.65 1.38
CA ALA A 51 -3.15 9.07 1.60
C ALA A 51 -3.10 7.53 1.61
N VAL A 52 -2.41 6.91 0.65
CA VAL A 52 -2.24 5.44 0.61
C VAL A 52 -1.51 4.93 1.85
N CYS A 53 -0.50 5.65 2.34
CA CYS A 53 0.21 5.28 3.57
C CYS A 53 -0.68 5.44 4.81
N ILE A 54 -1.51 6.48 4.86
CA ILE A 54 -2.48 6.68 5.96
C ILE A 54 -3.57 5.61 5.94
N ASP A 55 -4.06 5.20 4.77
CA ASP A 55 -4.98 4.06 4.64
C ASP A 55 -4.36 2.77 5.22
N ALA A 56 -3.07 2.52 4.92
CA ALA A 56 -2.35 1.39 5.51
C ALA A 56 -2.29 1.47 7.05
N ILE A 57 -2.07 2.66 7.62
CA ILE A 57 -2.08 2.85 9.08
C ILE A 57 -3.48 2.61 9.64
N ILE A 58 -4.52 3.23 9.08
CA ILE A 58 -5.91 3.10 9.54
C ILE A 58 -6.37 1.64 9.52
N ASN A 59 -5.97 0.89 8.50
CA ASN A 59 -6.35 -0.52 8.36
C ASN A 59 -5.77 -1.42 9.46
N GLN A 60 -4.74 -1.00 10.19
CA GLN A 60 -4.17 -1.79 11.29
C GLN A 60 -5.05 -1.79 12.54
N LYS A 61 -6.06 -0.91 12.64
CA LYS A 61 -7.00 -0.83 13.78
C LYS A 61 -7.63 -2.19 14.11
N LYS A 62 -8.00 -2.96 13.11
CA LYS A 62 -8.64 -4.27 13.31
C LYS A 62 -7.73 -5.32 13.97
N TYR A 63 -6.42 -5.12 13.91
CA TYR A 63 -5.45 -6.01 14.56
C TYR A 63 -5.03 -5.52 15.95
N TRP A 64 -5.40 -4.26 16.32
CA TRP A 64 -5.04 -3.70 17.62
C TRP A 64 -5.67 -4.50 18.76
N GLY A 65 -4.89 -4.82 19.79
CA GLY A 65 -5.31 -5.70 20.88
C GLY A 65 -5.24 -7.20 20.58
N THR A 66 -4.77 -7.60 19.41
CA THR A 66 -4.53 -9.00 19.05
C THR A 66 -3.03 -9.32 19.00
N PRO A 67 -2.62 -10.60 18.96
CA PRO A 67 -1.21 -10.99 18.77
C PRO A 67 -0.59 -10.45 17.46
N ASP A 68 -1.43 -10.11 16.48
CA ASP A 68 -1.04 -9.56 15.18
C ASP A 68 -0.99 -8.04 15.15
N ALA A 69 -1.10 -7.38 16.32
CA ALA A 69 -1.08 -5.93 16.44
C ALA A 69 0.15 -5.31 15.77
N VAL A 70 -0.08 -4.20 15.08
CA VAL A 70 0.97 -3.43 14.40
C VAL A 70 1.04 -2.05 15.02
N VAL A 71 2.20 -1.68 15.53
CA VAL A 71 2.49 -0.30 15.94
C VAL A 71 2.91 0.49 14.71
N CYS A 72 2.33 1.65 14.52
CA CYS A 72 2.65 2.51 13.38
C CYS A 72 3.55 3.67 13.83
N VAL A 73 4.52 4.02 13.02
CA VAL A 73 5.37 5.20 13.20
C VAL A 73 5.27 6.05 11.93
N TYR A 74 4.71 7.23 12.06
CA TYR A 74 4.65 8.20 10.97
C TYR A 74 5.72 9.27 11.19
N VAL A 75 6.68 9.34 10.29
CA VAL A 75 7.81 10.29 10.35
C VAL A 75 7.60 11.36 9.28
N ALA A 76 7.22 12.56 9.70
CA ALA A 76 7.11 13.73 8.84
C ALA A 76 8.48 14.42 8.74
N VAL A 77 8.98 14.60 7.50
CA VAL A 77 10.25 15.27 7.24
C VAL A 77 10.05 16.43 6.29
N GLY A 78 10.35 17.64 6.73
CA GLY A 78 10.24 18.86 5.93
C GLY A 78 8.82 19.15 5.42
N GLN A 79 7.79 18.56 6.05
CA GLN A 79 6.39 18.82 5.75
C GLN A 79 5.94 20.15 6.38
N LYS A 80 4.89 20.75 5.82
CA LYS A 80 4.27 21.91 6.45
C LYS A 80 3.51 21.48 7.70
N ASP A 81 3.57 22.26 8.78
CA ASP A 81 2.89 21.97 10.04
C ASP A 81 1.38 21.73 9.85
N SER A 82 0.74 22.49 8.96
CA SER A 82 -0.66 22.29 8.61
C SER A 82 -0.94 20.92 7.96
N THR A 83 0.02 20.39 7.19
CA THR A 83 -0.10 19.06 6.59
C THR A 83 0.00 17.98 7.67
N VAL A 84 0.97 18.11 8.56
CA VAL A 84 1.14 17.17 9.70
C VAL A 84 -0.07 17.20 10.60
N ALA A 85 -0.57 18.40 10.93
CA ALA A 85 -1.79 18.56 11.74
C ALA A 85 -2.99 17.86 11.10
N ASN A 86 -3.17 17.98 9.78
CA ASN A 86 -4.25 17.29 9.06
C ASN A 86 -4.10 15.76 9.10
N VAL A 87 -2.88 15.24 9.00
CA VAL A 87 -2.60 13.80 9.14
C VAL A 87 -2.97 13.32 10.54
N VAL A 88 -2.50 14.03 11.57
CA VAL A 88 -2.81 13.70 12.98
C VAL A 88 -4.32 13.74 13.23
N ASP A 89 -5.02 14.74 12.72
CA ASP A 89 -6.48 14.85 12.86
C ASP A 89 -7.21 13.70 12.15
N THR A 90 -6.75 13.33 10.95
CA THR A 90 -7.27 12.17 10.22
C THR A 90 -7.06 10.86 10.98
N LEU A 91 -5.88 10.64 11.55
CA LEU A 91 -5.59 9.47 12.37
C LEU A 91 -6.45 9.44 13.65
N LYS A 92 -6.66 10.60 14.30
CA LYS A 92 -7.54 10.72 15.47
C LYS A 92 -8.98 10.37 15.12
N LYS A 93 -9.55 10.95 14.05
CA LYS A 93 -10.92 10.70 13.60
C LYS A 93 -11.18 9.22 13.31
N ASN A 94 -10.16 8.50 12.82
CA ASN A 94 -10.25 7.07 12.53
C ASN A 94 -9.87 6.18 13.73
N GLY A 95 -9.49 6.76 14.88
CA GLY A 95 -9.07 6.01 16.08
C GLY A 95 -7.71 5.32 15.91
N ALA A 96 -6.87 5.79 14.98
CA ALA A 96 -5.56 5.20 14.70
C ALA A 96 -4.44 5.76 15.59
N MET A 97 -4.70 6.83 16.34
CA MET A 97 -3.69 7.41 17.24
C MET A 97 -3.36 6.54 18.45
N GLU A 98 -4.21 5.56 18.80
CA GLU A 98 -3.95 4.64 19.92
C GLU A 98 -2.72 3.75 19.69
N TYR A 99 -2.37 3.50 18.43
CA TYR A 99 -1.25 2.64 18.02
C TYR A 99 -0.26 3.36 17.09
N THR A 100 -0.35 4.69 16.98
CA THR A 100 0.51 5.46 16.07
C THR A 100 1.37 6.46 16.83
N ILE A 101 2.67 6.42 16.57
CA ILE A 101 3.66 7.42 17.02
C ILE A 101 3.89 8.38 15.85
N VAL A 102 3.82 9.67 16.12
CA VAL A 102 4.16 10.71 15.13
C VAL A 102 5.47 11.36 15.51
N VAL A 103 6.44 11.32 14.59
CA VAL A 103 7.73 11.99 14.70
C VAL A 103 7.72 13.13 13.69
N ASP A 104 7.77 14.35 14.17
CA ASP A 104 7.69 15.54 13.33
C ASP A 104 9.01 16.32 13.29
N ALA A 105 9.55 16.49 12.09
CA ALA A 105 10.63 17.40 11.77
C ALA A 105 10.19 18.27 10.59
N GLY A 106 9.26 19.18 10.87
CA GLY A 106 8.58 20.02 9.87
C GLY A 106 9.53 20.93 9.10
N ALA A 107 8.97 21.63 8.12
CA ALA A 107 9.74 22.53 7.24
C ALA A 107 10.44 23.70 7.96
N GLY A 108 9.93 24.08 9.14
CA GLY A 108 10.53 25.12 9.99
C GLY A 108 11.66 24.62 10.88
N THR A 109 11.94 23.31 10.93
CA THR A 109 13.02 22.76 11.76
C THR A 109 14.36 22.80 11.02
N SER A 110 15.46 22.77 11.78
CA SER A 110 16.82 22.81 11.21
C SER A 110 17.13 21.53 10.41
N ALA A 111 18.03 21.64 9.43
CA ALA A 111 18.46 20.51 8.60
C ALA A 111 18.98 19.30 9.43
N PRO A 112 19.74 19.47 10.54
CA PRO A 112 20.11 18.34 11.40
C PRO A 112 18.91 17.58 11.97
N MET A 113 17.84 18.28 12.34
CA MET A 113 16.62 17.63 12.85
C MET A 113 15.89 16.85 11.76
N GLN A 114 15.76 17.41 10.55
CA GLN A 114 15.19 16.73 9.40
C GLN A 114 16.03 15.51 8.98
N TYR A 115 17.35 15.61 9.11
CA TYR A 115 18.26 14.48 8.85
C TYR A 115 18.06 13.32 9.83
N ILE A 116 17.97 13.60 11.15
CA ILE A 116 17.95 12.56 12.18
C ILE A 116 16.57 11.95 12.41
N ALA A 117 15.48 12.65 12.08
CA ALA A 117 14.11 12.23 12.36
C ALA A 117 13.76 10.83 11.82
N PRO A 118 14.09 10.45 10.55
CA PRO A 118 13.81 9.10 10.06
C PRO A 118 14.53 8.01 10.86
N TYR A 119 15.77 8.25 11.28
CA TYR A 119 16.52 7.32 12.13
C TYR A 119 15.90 7.19 13.52
N SER A 120 15.42 8.30 14.08
CA SER A 120 14.76 8.31 15.39
C SER A 120 13.44 7.51 15.33
N GLY A 121 12.63 7.74 14.31
CA GLY A 121 11.40 6.97 14.09
C GLY A 121 11.66 5.48 13.87
N CYS A 122 12.69 5.14 13.09
CA CYS A 122 13.14 3.77 12.91
C CYS A 122 13.55 3.12 14.23
N ALA A 123 14.35 3.81 15.07
CA ALA A 123 14.77 3.30 16.36
C ALA A 123 13.60 3.07 17.33
N MET A 124 12.58 3.94 17.31
CA MET A 124 11.34 3.73 18.07
C MET A 124 10.61 2.46 17.60
N GLY A 125 10.50 2.26 16.30
CA GLY A 125 9.92 1.03 15.73
C GLY A 125 10.72 -0.22 16.06
N GLU A 126 12.05 -0.17 15.97
CA GLU A 126 12.93 -1.29 16.33
C GLU A 126 12.78 -1.70 17.79
N TRP A 127 12.51 -0.76 18.69
CA TRP A 127 12.26 -1.09 20.08
C TRP A 127 11.11 -2.12 20.20
N PHE A 128 9.98 -1.87 19.55
CA PHE A 128 8.86 -2.82 19.52
C PHE A 128 9.24 -4.13 18.82
N MET A 129 9.88 -4.05 17.66
CA MET A 129 10.29 -5.23 16.90
C MET A 129 11.12 -6.21 17.73
N TRP A 130 12.03 -5.71 18.59
CA TRP A 130 12.89 -6.52 19.43
C TRP A 130 12.25 -6.94 20.76
N GLN A 131 11.34 -6.14 21.34
CA GLN A 131 10.68 -6.45 22.61
C GLN A 131 9.58 -7.50 22.50
N GLY A 132 9.04 -7.75 21.33
CA GLY A 132 7.98 -8.74 21.11
C GLY A 132 8.32 -10.19 21.53
N LYS A 133 9.51 -10.43 22.07
CA LYS A 133 9.91 -11.71 22.69
C LYS A 133 9.12 -12.06 23.96
N ASP A 134 8.58 -11.07 24.64
CA ASP A 134 7.80 -11.25 25.88
C ASP A 134 6.37 -11.79 25.64
N GLY A 135 5.94 -11.86 24.37
CA GLY A 135 4.61 -12.30 23.96
C GLY A 135 3.46 -11.35 24.35
N LYS A 136 3.76 -10.22 24.98
CA LYS A 136 2.77 -9.22 25.44
C LYS A 136 2.85 -7.92 24.67
N THR A 137 4.06 -7.51 24.30
CA THR A 137 4.31 -6.28 23.55
C THR A 137 4.07 -6.53 22.05
N PRO A 138 3.38 -5.64 21.33
CA PRO A 138 3.27 -5.73 19.87
C PRO A 138 4.68 -5.79 19.24
N LYS A 139 4.87 -6.72 18.31
CA LYS A 139 6.18 -7.01 17.69
C LYS A 139 6.25 -6.64 16.21
N HIS A 140 5.15 -6.20 15.64
CA HIS A 140 5.07 -5.78 14.25
C HIS A 140 4.97 -4.27 14.18
N VAL A 141 5.74 -3.68 13.29
CA VAL A 141 5.82 -2.23 13.12
C VAL A 141 5.65 -1.87 11.66
N LEU A 142 4.90 -0.81 11.41
CA LEU A 142 4.82 -0.12 10.14
C LEU A 142 5.43 1.28 10.30
N CYS A 143 6.51 1.56 9.58
CA CYS A 143 7.17 2.86 9.61
C CYS A 143 7.00 3.58 8.26
N VAL A 144 6.35 4.74 8.27
CA VAL A 144 6.16 5.60 7.09
C VAL A 144 7.11 6.78 7.19
N TYR A 145 7.89 7.03 6.14
CA TYR A 145 8.82 8.18 6.05
C TYR A 145 8.32 9.17 5.00
N ASP A 146 7.72 10.27 5.42
CA ASP A 146 7.09 11.27 4.55
C ASP A 146 7.80 12.62 4.63
N ASP A 147 8.82 12.92 3.80
CA ASP A 147 9.39 12.08 2.76
C ASP A 147 10.94 12.04 2.84
N LEU A 148 11.53 11.01 2.27
CA LEU A 148 12.98 10.85 2.22
C LEU A 148 13.66 11.76 1.18
N SER A 149 12.93 12.32 0.21
CA SER A 149 13.47 13.34 -0.70
C SER A 149 13.92 14.56 0.08
N LYS A 150 13.12 15.02 1.05
CA LYS A 150 13.46 16.15 1.92
C LYS A 150 14.57 15.82 2.90
N GLN A 151 14.64 14.59 3.41
CA GLN A 151 15.80 14.15 4.17
C GLN A 151 17.09 14.26 3.37
N ALA A 152 17.08 13.85 2.10
CA ALA A 152 18.24 13.97 1.21
C ALA A 152 18.64 15.44 0.99
N VAL A 153 17.65 16.33 0.82
CA VAL A 153 17.91 17.78 0.69
C VAL A 153 18.54 18.33 1.96
N ALA A 154 18.04 17.98 3.14
CA ALA A 154 18.63 18.40 4.42
C ALA A 154 20.06 17.87 4.58
N TYR A 155 20.32 16.63 4.17
CA TYR A 155 21.67 16.05 4.19
C TYR A 155 22.62 16.74 3.20
N ARG A 156 22.13 17.13 2.02
CA ARG A 156 22.89 17.93 1.06
C ARG A 156 23.27 19.29 1.65
N GLU A 157 22.34 19.99 2.28
CA GLU A 157 22.59 21.26 2.96
C GLU A 157 23.69 21.11 4.03
N LEU A 158 23.57 20.13 4.94
CA LEU A 158 24.57 19.84 5.95
C LEU A 158 25.95 19.56 5.34
N SER A 159 26.00 18.76 4.29
CA SER A 159 27.26 18.39 3.62
C SER A 159 27.94 19.58 2.98
N LEU A 160 27.18 20.49 2.34
CA LEU A 160 27.71 21.70 1.75
C LEU A 160 28.21 22.70 2.82
N LEU A 161 27.48 22.83 3.94
CA LEU A 161 27.92 23.66 5.08
C LEU A 161 29.23 23.14 5.68
N LEU A 162 29.40 21.82 5.72
CA LEU A 162 30.63 21.16 6.15
C LEU A 162 31.73 21.18 5.07
N ARG A 163 31.51 21.84 3.95
CA ARG A 163 32.44 21.95 2.80
C ARG A 163 32.84 20.59 2.22
N ARG A 164 31.97 19.59 2.31
CA ARG A 164 32.18 18.31 1.62
C ARG A 164 32.03 18.49 0.10
N PRO A 165 32.87 17.87 -0.74
CA PRO A 165 32.78 18.03 -2.19
C PRO A 165 31.42 17.51 -2.70
N PRO A 166 30.70 18.32 -3.49
CA PRO A 166 29.43 17.91 -4.07
C PRO A 166 29.64 16.95 -5.25
N GLY A 167 28.71 15.97 -5.37
CA GLY A 167 28.58 15.09 -6.52
C GLY A 167 27.41 15.49 -7.42
N ARG A 168 26.74 14.46 -8.01
CA ARG A 168 25.60 14.64 -8.90
C ARG A 168 24.48 15.42 -8.17
N GLU A 169 23.90 16.42 -8.82
CA GLU A 169 22.85 17.30 -8.30
C GLU A 169 23.23 17.97 -6.94
N ALA A 170 24.53 18.20 -6.75
CA ALA A 170 25.13 18.73 -5.52
C ALA A 170 24.95 17.85 -4.26
N TYR A 171 24.48 16.60 -4.38
CA TYR A 171 24.43 15.66 -3.28
C TYR A 171 25.83 15.15 -2.93
N PRO A 172 26.11 14.85 -1.65
CA PRO A 172 27.36 14.22 -1.25
C PRO A 172 27.45 12.79 -1.79
N GLY A 173 28.68 12.28 -1.99
CA GLY A 173 28.90 10.95 -2.56
C GLY A 173 28.30 9.79 -1.76
N ASP A 174 28.02 10.00 -0.48
CA ASP A 174 27.46 9.01 0.43
C ASP A 174 25.92 9.12 0.61
N VAL A 175 25.20 9.86 -0.26
CA VAL A 175 23.74 9.99 -0.15
C VAL A 175 23.01 8.66 -0.36
N PHE A 176 23.56 7.75 -1.16
CA PHE A 176 23.05 6.38 -1.25
C PHE A 176 23.07 5.67 0.12
N TYR A 177 24.17 5.79 0.83
CA TYR A 177 24.33 5.20 2.17
C TYR A 177 23.40 5.83 3.22
N LEU A 178 23.05 7.11 3.07
CA LEU A 178 22.03 7.75 3.91
C LEU A 178 20.73 6.94 3.95
N HIS A 179 20.19 6.57 2.80
CA HIS A 179 18.93 5.85 2.70
C HIS A 179 19.10 4.33 2.90
N SER A 180 20.19 3.74 2.38
CA SER A 180 20.39 2.29 2.49
C SER A 180 20.56 1.83 3.93
N ARG A 181 21.37 2.52 4.74
CA ARG A 181 21.56 2.16 6.16
C ARG A 181 20.30 2.35 7.00
N LEU A 182 19.39 3.27 6.62
CA LEU A 182 18.09 3.43 7.25
C LEU A 182 17.16 2.27 6.88
N LEU A 183 16.98 2.04 5.56
CA LEU A 183 15.98 1.11 5.04
C LEU A 183 16.38 -0.37 5.26
N GLU A 184 17.68 -0.70 5.30
CA GLU A 184 18.14 -2.05 5.64
C GLU A 184 17.78 -2.50 7.05
N ARG A 185 17.46 -1.59 7.96
CA ARG A 185 16.98 -1.89 9.32
C ARG A 185 15.57 -2.49 9.32
N SER A 186 14.82 -2.28 8.22
CA SER A 186 13.48 -2.86 8.05
C SER A 186 13.60 -4.30 7.59
N THR A 187 13.07 -5.21 8.42
CA THR A 187 13.21 -6.65 8.20
C THR A 187 12.18 -7.46 8.98
N LYS A 188 12.08 -8.74 8.67
CA LYS A 188 11.41 -9.76 9.48
C LYS A 188 12.46 -10.51 10.28
N LEU A 189 12.39 -10.43 11.61
CA LEU A 189 13.29 -11.17 12.48
C LEU A 189 12.98 -12.66 12.49
N SER A 190 14.03 -13.47 12.67
CA SER A 190 13.90 -14.91 12.84
C SER A 190 13.07 -15.27 14.09
N LYS A 191 12.52 -16.47 14.12
CA LYS A 191 11.74 -16.97 15.27
C LYS A 191 12.53 -16.94 16.56
N GLU A 192 13.83 -17.24 16.51
CA GLU A 192 14.77 -17.21 17.64
C GLU A 192 14.89 -15.79 18.22
N ASN A 193 14.73 -14.76 17.36
CA ASN A 193 14.75 -13.36 17.72
C ASN A 193 13.36 -12.77 18.01
N GLY A 194 12.35 -13.64 18.24
CA GLY A 194 10.99 -13.23 18.61
C GLY A 194 10.03 -13.10 17.41
N GLY A 195 10.51 -13.20 16.17
CA GLY A 195 9.69 -13.13 14.97
C GLY A 195 9.03 -11.77 14.72
N GLY A 196 9.56 -10.69 15.29
CA GLY A 196 9.10 -9.34 15.07
C GLY A 196 9.36 -8.86 13.63
N SER A 197 8.75 -7.76 13.24
CA SER A 197 8.97 -7.16 11.91
C SER A 197 8.90 -5.64 11.96
N LEU A 198 9.70 -5.00 11.13
CA LEU A 198 9.59 -3.58 10.82
C LEU A 198 9.43 -3.42 9.31
N THR A 199 8.27 -2.96 8.89
CA THR A 199 7.94 -2.70 7.48
C THR A 199 8.16 -1.22 7.21
N ALA A 200 8.86 -0.87 6.13
CA ALA A 200 9.10 0.52 5.75
C ALA A 200 8.29 0.91 4.52
N LEU A 201 7.66 2.07 4.59
CA LEU A 201 7.05 2.77 3.47
C LEU A 201 7.76 4.12 3.30
N PRO A 202 8.93 4.16 2.66
CA PRO A 202 9.54 5.42 2.27
C PRO A 202 8.71 6.08 1.17
N ILE A 203 8.50 7.39 1.29
CA ILE A 203 7.88 8.22 0.26
C ILE A 203 8.98 9.00 -0.44
N ILE A 204 8.94 8.98 -1.77
CA ILE A 204 9.79 9.80 -2.65
C ILE A 204 8.92 10.65 -3.55
N GLU A 205 9.24 11.94 -3.62
CA GLU A 205 8.59 12.87 -4.53
C GLU A 205 9.36 12.93 -5.85
N THR A 206 8.64 12.76 -6.97
CA THR A 206 9.15 12.99 -8.32
C THR A 206 8.70 14.36 -8.83
N GLN A 207 9.34 14.84 -9.89
CA GLN A 207 8.94 16.01 -10.65
C GLN A 207 8.66 15.55 -12.09
N GLU A 208 7.47 15.89 -12.62
CA GLU A 208 7.04 15.53 -13.98
C GLU A 208 7.14 14.02 -14.28
N GLY A 209 6.93 13.18 -13.25
CA GLY A 209 7.01 11.72 -13.39
C GLY A 209 8.41 11.16 -13.56
N ASP A 210 9.48 11.98 -13.44
CA ASP A 210 10.86 11.52 -13.65
C ASP A 210 11.36 10.61 -12.53
N VAL A 211 11.23 9.31 -12.74
CA VAL A 211 11.77 8.26 -11.87
C VAL A 211 13.27 8.00 -12.09
N SER A 212 13.87 8.60 -13.15
CA SER A 212 15.29 8.44 -13.48
C SER A 212 16.21 9.43 -12.76
N ALA A 213 15.64 10.38 -12.03
CA ALA A 213 16.36 11.32 -11.19
C ALA A 213 17.20 10.60 -10.12
N TYR A 214 18.18 11.30 -9.55
CA TYR A 214 19.22 10.67 -8.72
C TYR A 214 18.67 10.02 -7.45
N ILE A 215 17.85 10.72 -6.67
CA ILE A 215 17.28 10.17 -5.43
C ILE A 215 16.25 9.05 -5.69
N PRO A 216 15.27 9.20 -6.61
CA PRO A 216 14.37 8.12 -6.99
C PRO A 216 15.09 6.81 -7.37
N THR A 217 16.06 6.86 -8.28
CA THR A 217 16.82 5.67 -8.71
C THR A 217 17.55 4.99 -7.56
N ASN A 218 18.16 5.75 -6.67
CA ASN A 218 18.81 5.19 -5.48
C ASN A 218 17.82 4.44 -4.60
N VAL A 219 16.68 5.03 -4.28
CA VAL A 219 15.71 4.41 -3.36
C VAL A 219 14.99 3.21 -4.01
N ILE A 220 14.68 3.26 -5.31
CA ILE A 220 14.16 2.10 -6.06
C ILE A 220 15.11 0.91 -5.97
N SER A 221 16.42 1.15 -6.02
CA SER A 221 17.42 0.06 -5.93
C SER A 221 17.55 -0.54 -4.53
N ILE A 222 17.27 0.24 -3.48
CA ILE A 222 17.35 -0.19 -2.07
C ILE A 222 16.10 -0.97 -1.64
N THR A 223 14.93 -0.63 -2.21
CA THR A 223 13.64 -1.17 -1.79
C THR A 223 13.29 -2.50 -2.46
N ASP A 224 12.33 -3.20 -1.89
CA ASP A 224 11.84 -4.51 -2.39
C ASP A 224 10.70 -4.35 -3.39
N GLY A 225 10.51 -3.17 -3.92
CA GLY A 225 9.49 -2.80 -4.89
C GLY A 225 9.02 -1.37 -4.73
N GLN A 226 8.07 -0.97 -5.57
CA GLN A 226 7.49 0.38 -5.55
C GLN A 226 6.02 0.39 -5.92
N ILE A 227 5.27 1.25 -5.25
CA ILE A 227 3.93 1.70 -5.60
C ILE A 227 4.07 3.05 -6.30
N TYR A 228 3.85 3.08 -7.61
CA TYR A 228 3.96 4.30 -8.41
C TYR A 228 2.60 4.97 -8.60
N LEU A 229 2.49 6.22 -8.14
CA LEU A 229 1.30 7.05 -8.32
C LEU A 229 1.52 8.05 -9.45
N GLN A 230 0.66 7.98 -10.46
CA GLN A 230 0.80 8.69 -11.72
C GLN A 230 -0.18 9.87 -11.80
N PRO A 231 0.29 11.10 -12.12
CA PRO A 231 -0.57 12.29 -12.20
C PRO A 231 -1.70 12.17 -13.22
N GLU A 232 -1.46 11.52 -14.37
CA GLU A 232 -2.44 11.36 -15.44
C GLU A 232 -3.61 10.50 -14.98
N LEU A 233 -3.36 9.43 -14.22
CA LEU A 233 -4.41 8.59 -13.64
C LEU A 233 -5.22 9.36 -12.60
N PHE A 234 -4.56 10.22 -11.81
CA PHE A 234 -5.24 11.07 -10.84
C PHE A 234 -6.17 12.07 -11.54
N ALA A 235 -5.70 12.71 -12.61
CA ALA A 235 -6.48 13.64 -13.41
C ALA A 235 -7.66 12.94 -14.12
N ALA A 236 -7.48 11.68 -14.57
CA ALA A 236 -8.53 10.85 -15.14
C ALA A 236 -9.56 10.31 -14.11
N GLY A 237 -9.43 10.71 -12.83
CA GLY A 237 -10.37 10.28 -11.77
C GLY A 237 -10.17 8.85 -11.30
N ILE A 238 -9.05 8.21 -11.63
CA ILE A 238 -8.66 6.91 -11.09
C ILE A 238 -7.97 7.14 -9.75
N ARG A 239 -8.63 6.78 -8.66
CA ARG A 239 -8.14 6.97 -7.29
C ARG A 239 -8.30 5.69 -6.48
N PRO A 240 -7.20 5.19 -5.84
CA PRO A 240 -5.83 5.71 -5.90
C PRO A 240 -5.22 5.65 -7.30
N ALA A 241 -4.37 6.64 -7.62
CA ALA A 241 -3.79 6.82 -8.96
C ALA A 241 -2.59 5.87 -9.21
N ILE A 242 -2.72 4.62 -8.81
CA ILE A 242 -1.66 3.62 -8.87
C ILE A 242 -1.52 3.08 -10.29
N ASN A 243 -0.33 3.24 -10.87
CA ASN A 243 0.01 2.58 -12.13
C ASN A 243 0.49 1.16 -11.85
N VAL A 244 -0.39 0.19 -12.07
CA VAL A 244 -0.10 -1.24 -11.83
C VAL A 244 0.92 -1.84 -12.81
N GLY A 245 1.15 -1.19 -13.96
CA GLY A 245 2.11 -1.65 -14.97
C GLY A 245 3.56 -1.53 -14.51
N ILE A 246 3.90 -0.40 -13.86
CA ILE A 246 5.25 -0.10 -13.38
C ILE A 246 5.41 -0.24 -11.87
N SER A 247 4.33 -0.47 -11.14
CA SER A 247 4.39 -0.83 -9.73
C SER A 247 4.76 -2.30 -9.58
N VAL A 248 5.64 -2.61 -8.64
CA VAL A 248 6.19 -3.95 -8.43
C VAL A 248 6.32 -4.25 -6.95
N SER A 249 5.95 -5.45 -6.52
CA SER A 249 6.36 -6.02 -5.23
C SER A 249 7.24 -7.26 -5.49
N ARG A 250 8.48 -7.25 -4.99
CA ARG A 250 9.39 -8.40 -5.15
C ARG A 250 9.02 -9.57 -4.25
N VAL A 251 8.28 -9.35 -3.17
CA VAL A 251 7.74 -10.40 -2.31
C VAL A 251 6.53 -11.06 -2.98
N GLY A 252 5.69 -10.27 -3.62
CA GLY A 252 4.58 -10.72 -4.44
C GLY A 252 3.61 -11.62 -3.67
N GLY A 253 3.14 -12.69 -4.31
CA GLY A 253 2.14 -13.60 -3.75
C GLY A 253 2.53 -14.30 -2.44
N ASN A 254 3.80 -14.24 -2.01
CA ASN A 254 4.20 -14.74 -0.69
C ASN A 254 3.67 -13.88 0.46
N ALA A 255 3.35 -12.60 0.16
CA ALA A 255 2.73 -11.65 1.09
C ALA A 255 1.20 -11.56 0.92
N GLN A 256 0.56 -12.58 0.38
CA GLN A 256 -0.90 -12.64 0.21
C GLN A 256 -1.50 -13.83 0.96
N ILE A 257 -2.71 -13.64 1.48
CA ILE A 257 -3.53 -14.77 1.91
C ILE A 257 -3.94 -15.61 0.69
N LYS A 258 -4.17 -16.90 0.90
CA LYS A 258 -4.45 -17.83 -0.20
C LYS A 258 -5.67 -17.40 -1.03
N ALA A 259 -6.75 -16.95 -0.38
CA ALA A 259 -7.95 -16.46 -1.06
C ALA A 259 -7.65 -15.29 -2.00
N MET A 260 -6.84 -14.31 -1.57
CA MET A 260 -6.45 -13.19 -2.42
C MET A 260 -5.61 -13.65 -3.61
N LYS A 261 -4.64 -14.56 -3.37
CA LYS A 261 -3.80 -15.11 -4.44
C LYS A 261 -4.62 -15.85 -5.51
N GLU A 262 -5.68 -16.56 -5.10
CA GLU A 262 -6.58 -17.30 -6.00
C GLU A 262 -7.38 -16.35 -6.93
N VAL A 263 -7.83 -15.19 -6.42
CA VAL A 263 -8.69 -14.27 -7.19
C VAL A 263 -7.91 -13.19 -7.93
N ALA A 264 -6.74 -12.81 -7.43
CA ALA A 264 -5.94 -11.72 -8.01
C ALA A 264 -4.88 -12.20 -9.01
N GLY A 265 -4.73 -13.52 -9.20
CA GLY A 265 -3.66 -14.09 -10.01
C GLY A 265 -3.66 -13.62 -11.47
N SER A 266 -4.82 -13.45 -12.10
CA SER A 266 -4.95 -12.95 -13.48
C SER A 266 -5.18 -11.44 -13.57
N LEU A 267 -5.58 -10.79 -12.46
CA LEU A 267 -6.06 -9.40 -12.44
C LEU A 267 -5.10 -8.41 -13.12
N ARG A 268 -3.81 -8.57 -12.88
CA ARG A 268 -2.78 -7.71 -13.49
C ARG A 268 -2.70 -7.89 -15.00
N LEU A 269 -2.80 -9.13 -15.50
CA LEU A 269 -2.79 -9.44 -16.92
C LEU A 269 -4.09 -8.92 -17.58
N ASP A 270 -5.23 -9.11 -16.94
CA ASP A 270 -6.52 -8.65 -17.42
C ASP A 270 -6.55 -7.11 -17.56
N LEU A 271 -5.97 -6.39 -16.60
CA LEU A 271 -5.86 -4.93 -16.67
C LEU A 271 -4.83 -4.45 -17.70
N ALA A 272 -3.75 -5.20 -17.93
CA ALA A 272 -2.79 -4.88 -18.99
C ALA A 272 -3.45 -5.04 -20.37
N ALA A 273 -4.15 -6.15 -20.61
CA ALA A 273 -4.90 -6.40 -21.84
C ALA A 273 -6.00 -5.33 -22.04
N PHE A 274 -6.70 -4.95 -20.97
CA PHE A 274 -7.68 -3.86 -21.04
C PHE A 274 -7.06 -2.55 -21.54
N ARG A 275 -5.90 -2.14 -21.01
CA ARG A 275 -5.24 -0.89 -21.41
C ARG A 275 -4.80 -0.91 -22.88
N GLU A 276 -4.32 -2.06 -23.37
CA GLU A 276 -3.96 -2.22 -24.77
C GLU A 276 -5.21 -2.09 -25.67
N LEU A 277 -6.29 -2.78 -25.31
CA LEU A 277 -7.55 -2.72 -26.05
C LEU A 277 -8.19 -1.32 -25.99
N GLU A 278 -8.12 -0.63 -24.86
CA GLU A 278 -8.60 0.74 -24.70
C GLU A 278 -7.85 1.71 -25.63
N ALA A 279 -6.54 1.57 -25.76
CA ALA A 279 -5.74 2.35 -26.69
C ALA A 279 -6.12 2.09 -28.15
N PHE A 280 -6.37 0.83 -28.53
CA PHE A 280 -6.84 0.48 -29.88
C PHE A 280 -8.25 1.02 -30.14
N ALA A 281 -9.17 0.92 -29.19
CA ALA A 281 -10.52 1.46 -29.31
C ALA A 281 -10.54 2.98 -29.52
N GLN A 282 -9.63 3.72 -28.83
CA GLN A 282 -9.48 5.17 -29.01
C GLN A 282 -8.99 5.55 -30.41
N LEU A 283 -8.26 4.67 -31.10
CA LEU A 283 -7.83 4.87 -32.48
C LEU A 283 -8.92 4.59 -33.53
N GLY A 284 -10.14 4.24 -33.08
CA GLY A 284 -11.28 3.96 -33.99
C GLY A 284 -11.23 2.60 -34.66
N THR A 285 -10.43 1.66 -34.16
CA THR A 285 -10.34 0.29 -34.67
C THR A 285 -11.56 -0.51 -34.21
N GLU A 286 -12.26 -1.16 -35.15
CA GLU A 286 -13.33 -2.08 -34.80
C GLU A 286 -12.77 -3.31 -34.08
N LEU A 287 -13.30 -3.59 -32.91
CA LEU A 287 -12.93 -4.75 -32.09
C LEU A 287 -13.85 -5.92 -32.38
N ASP A 288 -13.31 -7.13 -32.37
CA ASP A 288 -14.14 -8.34 -32.41
C ASP A 288 -14.93 -8.49 -31.08
N VAL A 289 -15.94 -9.38 -31.11
CA VAL A 289 -16.87 -9.58 -29.98
C VAL A 289 -16.12 -10.03 -28.71
N SER A 290 -15.03 -10.77 -28.83
CA SER A 290 -14.26 -11.26 -27.68
C SER A 290 -13.44 -10.13 -27.04
N SER A 291 -12.79 -9.32 -27.86
CA SER A 291 -12.03 -8.13 -27.45
C SER A 291 -12.94 -7.07 -26.82
N GLN A 292 -14.16 -6.89 -27.39
CA GLN A 292 -15.15 -5.98 -26.81
C GLN A 292 -15.59 -6.44 -25.42
N ARG A 293 -15.83 -7.73 -25.19
CA ARG A 293 -16.16 -8.27 -23.86
C ARG A 293 -15.02 -8.09 -22.87
N GLN A 294 -13.78 -8.26 -23.32
CA GLN A 294 -12.60 -8.01 -22.49
C GLN A 294 -12.48 -6.53 -22.10
N LEU A 295 -12.72 -5.62 -23.04
CA LEU A 295 -12.75 -4.18 -22.80
C LEU A 295 -13.83 -3.81 -21.78
N ASP A 296 -15.05 -4.32 -21.95
CA ASP A 296 -16.19 -4.06 -21.08
C ASP A 296 -15.95 -4.59 -19.65
N ARG A 297 -15.35 -5.77 -19.51
CA ARG A 297 -14.96 -6.33 -18.20
C ARG A 297 -13.84 -5.53 -17.55
N GLY A 298 -12.82 -5.16 -18.32
CA GLY A 298 -11.71 -4.36 -17.84
C GLY A 298 -12.14 -2.99 -17.31
N ALA A 299 -13.07 -2.32 -17.99
CA ALA A 299 -13.66 -1.06 -17.55
C ALA A 299 -14.33 -1.21 -16.16
N ARG A 300 -15.05 -2.30 -15.93
CA ARG A 300 -15.67 -2.59 -14.62
C ARG A 300 -14.63 -2.92 -13.56
N MET A 301 -13.56 -3.63 -13.90
CA MET A 301 -12.43 -3.88 -12.98
C MET A 301 -11.74 -2.59 -12.57
N VAL A 302 -11.48 -1.67 -13.52
CA VAL A 302 -10.92 -0.36 -13.20
C VAL A 302 -11.85 0.43 -12.27
N GLN A 303 -13.15 0.41 -12.53
CA GLN A 303 -14.13 1.08 -11.67
C GLN A 303 -14.21 0.45 -10.28
N LEU A 304 -14.16 -0.88 -10.18
CA LEU A 304 -14.15 -1.61 -8.91
C LEU A 304 -12.93 -1.26 -8.06
N LEU A 305 -11.77 -1.08 -8.69
CA LEU A 305 -10.51 -0.76 -7.99
C LEU A 305 -10.45 0.68 -7.48
N LYS A 306 -11.34 1.57 -7.97
CA LYS A 306 -11.48 2.91 -7.39
C LYS A 306 -11.97 2.83 -5.96
N GLN A 307 -11.35 3.63 -5.09
CA GLN A 307 -11.61 3.62 -3.67
C GLN A 307 -11.43 5.01 -3.09
N GLY A 308 -12.32 5.41 -2.19
CA GLY A 308 -12.21 6.66 -1.45
C GLY A 308 -11.02 6.64 -0.49
N GLN A 309 -10.51 7.81 -0.14
CA GLN A 309 -9.46 7.95 0.88
C GLN A 309 -10.02 7.61 2.27
N TYR A 310 -9.19 7.02 3.11
CA TYR A 310 -9.46 6.72 4.52
C TYR A 310 -10.66 5.77 4.73
N THR A 311 -10.91 4.92 3.73
CA THR A 311 -11.96 3.90 3.75
C THR A 311 -11.37 2.53 3.39
N PRO A 312 -10.48 1.97 4.23
CA PRO A 312 -9.86 0.68 3.95
C PRO A 312 -10.88 -0.45 4.00
N PHE A 313 -10.78 -1.38 3.06
CA PHE A 313 -11.60 -2.59 2.98
C PHE A 313 -10.97 -3.75 3.75
N ASP A 314 -11.82 -4.56 4.36
CA ASP A 314 -11.38 -5.86 4.89
C ASP A 314 -10.89 -6.76 3.74
N VAL A 315 -9.85 -7.54 3.99
CA VAL A 315 -9.23 -8.37 2.95
C VAL A 315 -10.17 -9.42 2.35
N PHE A 316 -11.09 -9.98 3.14
CA PHE A 316 -12.06 -10.95 2.62
C PHE A 316 -13.15 -10.27 1.80
N ASP A 317 -13.54 -9.05 2.16
CA ASP A 317 -14.45 -8.24 1.36
C ASP A 317 -13.81 -7.88 0.01
N GLN A 318 -12.52 -7.51 0.00
CA GLN A 318 -11.76 -7.33 -1.25
C GLN A 318 -11.74 -8.60 -2.09
N CYS A 319 -11.51 -9.77 -1.47
CA CYS A 319 -11.52 -11.05 -2.16
C CYS A 319 -12.88 -11.34 -2.82
N ILE A 320 -14.00 -11.07 -2.12
CA ILE A 320 -15.35 -11.25 -2.66
C ILE A 320 -15.61 -10.32 -3.85
N SER A 321 -15.26 -9.05 -3.73
CA SER A 321 -15.40 -8.06 -4.80
C SER A 321 -14.60 -8.45 -6.05
N ILE A 322 -13.33 -8.78 -5.87
CA ILE A 322 -12.45 -9.18 -6.99
C ILE A 322 -12.90 -10.51 -7.59
N PHE A 323 -13.37 -11.47 -6.78
CA PHE A 323 -13.93 -12.73 -7.25
C PHE A 323 -15.14 -12.50 -8.16
N ALA A 324 -16.07 -11.63 -7.75
CA ALA A 324 -17.25 -11.31 -8.55
C ALA A 324 -16.86 -10.72 -9.92
N ALA A 325 -15.89 -9.81 -9.96
CA ALA A 325 -15.42 -9.21 -11.21
C ALA A 325 -14.64 -10.20 -12.08
N SER A 326 -13.70 -10.96 -11.52
CA SER A 326 -12.85 -11.91 -12.26
C SER A 326 -13.65 -13.07 -12.86
N LYS A 327 -14.72 -13.51 -12.18
CA LYS A 327 -15.63 -14.56 -12.69
C LYS A 327 -16.71 -14.03 -13.65
N GLY A 328 -16.65 -12.74 -14.02
CA GLY A 328 -17.61 -12.14 -14.95
C GLY A 328 -19.02 -11.97 -14.40
N LEU A 329 -19.20 -12.06 -13.09
CA LEU A 329 -20.52 -11.95 -12.44
C LEU A 329 -21.04 -10.49 -12.42
N MET A 330 -20.20 -9.54 -12.80
CA MET A 330 -20.53 -8.11 -12.90
C MET A 330 -20.61 -7.59 -14.35
N ASP A 331 -20.46 -8.47 -15.36
CA ASP A 331 -20.35 -8.06 -16.78
C ASP A 331 -21.58 -7.32 -17.32
N ASP A 332 -22.75 -7.53 -16.75
CA ASP A 332 -24.02 -6.87 -17.08
C ASP A 332 -24.37 -5.67 -16.17
N VAL A 333 -23.54 -5.39 -15.14
CA VAL A 333 -23.73 -4.21 -14.30
C VAL A 333 -23.22 -2.98 -15.05
N PRO A 334 -23.99 -1.86 -15.12
CA PRO A 334 -23.49 -0.61 -15.70
C PRO A 334 -22.22 -0.13 -14.99
N VAL A 335 -21.26 0.38 -15.77
CA VAL A 335 -19.93 0.76 -15.23
C VAL A 335 -20.03 1.79 -14.11
N ASP A 336 -20.92 2.78 -14.24
CA ASP A 336 -21.20 3.82 -13.25
C ASP A 336 -21.83 3.27 -11.95
N GLN A 337 -22.46 2.08 -12.01
CA GLN A 337 -23.13 1.44 -10.88
C GLN A 337 -22.27 0.36 -10.18
N VAL A 338 -21.08 0.07 -10.69
CA VAL A 338 -20.21 -0.99 -10.15
C VAL A 338 -19.92 -0.80 -8.65
N ASN A 339 -19.66 0.43 -8.22
CA ASN A 339 -19.34 0.70 -6.81
C ASN A 339 -20.57 0.57 -5.90
N ASN A 340 -21.77 0.92 -6.40
CA ASN A 340 -23.03 0.73 -5.68
C ASN A 340 -23.32 -0.77 -5.56
N PHE A 341 -23.16 -1.51 -6.65
CA PHE A 341 -23.32 -2.96 -6.66
C PHE A 341 -22.35 -3.63 -5.68
N GLU A 342 -21.06 -3.23 -5.68
CA GLU A 342 -20.05 -3.72 -4.73
C GLU A 342 -20.48 -3.49 -3.29
N LYS A 343 -20.90 -2.28 -2.96
CA LYS A 343 -21.34 -1.93 -1.60
C LYS A 343 -22.48 -2.82 -1.13
N ASP A 344 -23.54 -2.94 -1.94
CA ASP A 344 -24.73 -3.72 -1.60
C ASP A 344 -24.40 -5.23 -1.55
N LEU A 345 -23.52 -5.71 -2.45
CA LEU A 345 -23.02 -7.09 -2.43
C LEU A 345 -22.30 -7.40 -1.12
N LEU A 346 -21.41 -6.53 -0.68
CA LEU A 346 -20.67 -6.72 0.57
C LEU A 346 -21.59 -6.63 1.80
N GLU A 347 -22.59 -5.77 1.78
CA GLU A 347 -23.63 -5.73 2.82
C GLU A 347 -24.42 -7.05 2.88
N ASN A 348 -24.72 -7.64 1.72
CA ASN A 348 -25.36 -8.95 1.65
C ASN A 348 -24.47 -10.06 2.25
N PHE A 349 -23.16 -10.04 1.99
CA PHE A 349 -22.22 -11.00 2.59
C PHE A 349 -21.88 -10.71 4.06
N ARG A 350 -22.16 -9.54 4.57
CA ARG A 350 -22.08 -9.22 6.01
C ARG A 350 -23.39 -9.51 6.75
N GLY A 351 -24.50 -9.66 6.01
CA GLY A 351 -25.86 -9.92 6.50
C GLY A 351 -26.36 -11.33 6.14
N PRO A 352 -27.26 -11.48 5.15
CA PRO A 352 -27.90 -12.76 4.81
C PRO A 352 -26.91 -13.89 4.47
N ASN A 353 -25.84 -13.60 3.74
CA ASN A 353 -24.82 -14.57 3.33
C ASN A 353 -23.59 -14.57 4.24
N LYS A 354 -23.70 -14.05 5.47
CA LYS A 354 -22.63 -14.05 6.47
C LYS A 354 -22.02 -15.44 6.73
N PRO A 355 -22.79 -16.54 6.84
CA PRO A 355 -22.22 -17.88 7.05
C PRO A 355 -21.24 -18.29 5.96
N LEU A 356 -21.51 -17.91 4.71
CA LEU A 356 -20.60 -18.21 3.59
C LEU A 356 -19.32 -17.36 3.66
N ARG A 357 -19.44 -16.09 4.04
CA ARG A 357 -18.28 -15.22 4.29
C ARG A 357 -17.41 -15.76 5.44
N ASP A 358 -18.04 -16.20 6.53
CA ASP A 358 -17.32 -16.76 7.70
C ASP A 358 -16.55 -18.05 7.32
N GLN A 359 -17.11 -18.90 6.47
CA GLN A 359 -16.39 -20.04 5.90
C GLN A 359 -15.15 -19.63 5.09
N LEU A 360 -15.23 -18.53 4.33
CA LEU A 360 -14.08 -18.00 3.60
C LEU A 360 -13.01 -17.47 4.55
N VAL A 361 -13.41 -16.80 5.63
CA VAL A 361 -12.51 -16.30 6.68
C VAL A 361 -11.77 -17.45 7.35
N GLU A 362 -12.47 -18.53 7.68
CA GLU A 362 -11.90 -19.73 8.32
C GLU A 362 -10.95 -20.49 7.38
N LYS A 363 -11.39 -20.79 6.17
CA LYS A 363 -10.61 -21.54 5.17
C LYS A 363 -9.49 -20.73 4.54
N LYS A 364 -9.60 -19.41 4.52
CA LYS A 364 -8.70 -18.46 3.81
C LYS A 364 -8.49 -18.83 2.34
N SER A 365 -9.46 -19.50 1.69
CA SER A 365 -9.40 -20.02 0.33
C SER A 365 -10.80 -20.21 -0.25
N PHE A 366 -10.98 -19.94 -1.53
CA PHE A 366 -12.23 -20.24 -2.26
C PHE A 366 -12.36 -21.71 -2.66
N LYS A 367 -11.29 -22.50 -2.54
CA LYS A 367 -11.32 -23.91 -2.95
C LYS A 367 -12.44 -24.68 -2.25
N GLY A 368 -13.35 -25.25 -3.04
CA GLY A 368 -14.55 -25.95 -2.57
C GLY A 368 -15.70 -25.03 -2.14
N LEU A 369 -15.56 -23.71 -2.26
CA LEU A 369 -16.62 -22.74 -1.99
C LEU A 369 -17.04 -21.98 -3.27
N GLU A 370 -16.25 -22.06 -4.34
CA GLU A 370 -16.50 -21.29 -5.58
C GLU A 370 -17.94 -21.44 -6.13
N PRO A 371 -18.51 -22.67 -6.29
CA PRO A 371 -19.86 -22.82 -6.82
C PRO A 371 -20.90 -22.10 -5.95
N THR A 372 -20.78 -22.23 -4.63
CA THR A 372 -21.71 -21.60 -3.66
C THR A 372 -21.62 -20.08 -3.71
N PHE A 373 -20.40 -19.52 -3.84
CA PHE A 373 -20.20 -18.06 -4.02
C PHE A 373 -20.83 -17.59 -5.34
N ILE A 374 -20.64 -18.32 -6.44
CA ILE A 374 -21.23 -17.99 -7.72
C ILE A 374 -22.77 -17.96 -7.65
N GLU A 375 -23.38 -18.96 -7.02
CA GLU A 375 -24.83 -19.04 -6.83
C GLU A 375 -25.35 -17.90 -5.93
N ALA A 376 -24.67 -17.63 -4.82
CA ALA A 376 -25.05 -16.55 -3.91
C ALA A 376 -24.99 -15.17 -4.60
N ILE A 377 -23.94 -14.91 -5.38
CA ILE A 377 -23.79 -13.63 -6.11
C ILE A 377 -24.85 -13.54 -7.23
N LYS A 378 -25.12 -14.61 -7.97
CA LYS A 378 -26.16 -14.64 -9.00
C LYS A 378 -27.55 -14.40 -8.41
N SER A 379 -27.88 -15.05 -7.30
CA SER A 379 -29.14 -14.86 -6.57
C SER A 379 -29.29 -13.41 -6.08
N PHE A 380 -28.25 -12.87 -5.47
CA PHE A 380 -28.23 -11.46 -5.06
C PHE A 380 -28.49 -10.52 -6.25
N LYS A 381 -27.78 -10.73 -7.37
CA LYS A 381 -27.90 -9.91 -8.57
C LYS A 381 -29.31 -9.92 -9.18
N GLN A 382 -30.03 -11.05 -9.15
CA GLN A 382 -31.42 -11.12 -9.65
C GLN A 382 -32.37 -10.19 -8.88
N SER A 383 -32.12 -10.00 -7.60
CA SER A 383 -32.93 -9.11 -6.72
C SER A 383 -32.42 -7.66 -6.68
N TRP A 384 -31.15 -7.44 -7.08
CA TRP A 384 -30.55 -6.12 -7.03
C TRP A 384 -31.14 -5.16 -8.06
N ARG A 385 -31.38 -3.93 -7.65
CA ARG A 385 -31.82 -2.84 -8.54
C ARG A 385 -30.86 -1.67 -8.35
N ALA A 386 -30.33 -1.14 -9.44
CA ALA A 386 -29.51 0.05 -9.41
C ALA A 386 -30.26 1.20 -8.71
N PRO A 387 -29.63 1.92 -7.78
CA PRO A 387 -30.24 3.12 -7.21
C PRO A 387 -30.59 4.10 -8.33
N THR A 388 -31.85 4.53 -8.39
CA THR A 388 -32.25 5.60 -9.31
C THR A 388 -31.51 6.87 -8.90
N THR A 389 -30.60 7.32 -9.77
CA THR A 389 -29.97 8.65 -9.63
C THR A 389 -31.08 9.69 -9.72
N LYS A 390 -31.38 10.35 -8.60
CA LYS A 390 -32.23 11.55 -8.58
C LYS A 390 -31.42 12.76 -8.96
#